data_1bdf756dd64e637d6e5e1c724449eae3
#
_entry.id   1bdf756dd64e637d6e5e1c724449eae3
#
_cell.length_a   1.000
_cell.length_b   1.000
_cell.length_c   1.000
_cell.angle_alpha   90.00
_cell.angle_beta   90.00
_cell.angle_gamma   90.00
#
_symmetry.space_group_name_H-M   'P 1'
#
loop_
_entity.id
_entity.type
_entity.pdbx_description
1 polymer ?
#
loop_
_entity_poly.entity_id
_entity_poly.type
_entity_poly.pdbx_seq_one_letter_code
_entity_poly.pdbx_strand_id
1 'polypeptide(L)'
;MATLITQSALDALKRDGFGILYCPQGNYGMMKQFPEYCNFPDGCIFGANTIFGEGCSFGEWTSFGKHCHFGAECTFGVSCAFNEGCVFDEWCHFGEKNRFVGRSYFGADCKFEHGSSTSVFIKPPKPEPKPSKKSQPHMFLVGDKVRFNGNWNVPPELQGITPVVASAPYLLCGMICVDLQGWTGSYPCDGLEQI
;
A
#
# COMPACT_ATOMS: atom_id res chain seq x y z
N MET A 1 16.74 -27.40 2.55
CA MET A 1 16.97 -25.94 2.76
C MET A 1 16.26 -25.20 1.64
N ALA A 2 15.48 -24.16 1.94
CA ALA A 2 14.80 -23.40 0.90
C ALA A 2 15.82 -22.58 0.10
N THR A 3 15.69 -22.58 -1.23
CA THR A 3 16.56 -21.85 -2.15
C THR A 3 16.43 -20.35 -1.90
N LEU A 4 17.55 -19.64 -1.78
CA LEU A 4 17.52 -18.17 -1.66
C LEU A 4 17.15 -17.56 -3.02
N ILE A 5 16.09 -16.75 -3.04
CA ILE A 5 15.64 -16.05 -4.22
C ILE A 5 16.27 -14.65 -4.26
N THR A 6 16.84 -14.28 -5.38
CA THR A 6 17.46 -12.98 -5.60
C THR A 6 16.50 -12.02 -6.31
N GLN A 7 16.73 -10.71 -6.17
CA GLN A 7 15.94 -9.70 -6.88
C GLN A 7 16.01 -9.91 -8.40
N SER A 8 17.18 -10.20 -8.93
CA SER A 8 17.35 -10.45 -10.37
C SER A 8 16.53 -11.65 -10.87
N ALA A 9 16.37 -12.68 -10.02
CA ALA A 9 15.54 -13.84 -10.37
C ALA A 9 14.06 -13.44 -10.40
N LEU A 10 13.59 -12.58 -9.49
CA LEU A 10 12.23 -12.07 -9.48
C LEU A 10 11.97 -11.14 -10.67
N ASP A 11 12.90 -10.25 -10.97
CA ASP A 11 12.78 -9.28 -12.08
C ASP A 11 12.74 -9.96 -13.46
N ALA A 12 13.28 -11.17 -13.56
CA ALA A 12 13.24 -11.97 -14.77
C ALA A 12 11.90 -12.68 -15.01
N LEU A 13 11.01 -12.73 -14.00
CA LEU A 13 9.70 -13.36 -14.13
C LEU A 13 8.78 -12.49 -14.98
N LYS A 14 7.89 -13.15 -15.71
CA LYS A 14 6.86 -12.49 -16.52
C LYS A 14 5.49 -12.72 -15.91
N ARG A 15 4.63 -11.71 -15.98
CA ARG A 15 3.23 -11.85 -15.63
C ARG A 15 2.50 -12.66 -16.71
N ASP A 16 1.49 -13.41 -16.30
CA ASP A 16 0.61 -14.12 -17.22
C ASP A 16 -0.39 -13.17 -17.89
N GLY A 17 -1.31 -13.73 -18.70
CA GLY A 17 -2.35 -12.97 -19.40
C GLY A 17 -3.37 -12.28 -18.47
N PHE A 18 -3.38 -12.63 -17.18
CA PHE A 18 -4.23 -12.03 -16.14
C PHE A 18 -3.47 -11.05 -15.24
N GLY A 19 -2.19 -10.81 -15.52
CA GLY A 19 -1.35 -9.91 -14.75
C GLY A 19 -0.75 -10.54 -13.48
N ILE A 20 -0.86 -11.85 -13.29
CA ILE A 20 -0.33 -12.57 -12.11
C ILE A 20 1.14 -12.91 -12.32
N LEU A 21 1.95 -12.64 -11.28
CA LEU A 21 3.37 -12.99 -11.22
C LEU A 21 3.54 -14.28 -10.40
N TYR A 22 3.82 -15.38 -11.07
CA TYR A 22 4.10 -16.66 -10.39
C TYR A 22 5.53 -16.72 -9.90
N CYS A 23 5.69 -16.69 -8.59
CA CYS A 23 6.97 -16.69 -7.91
C CYS A 23 7.43 -18.13 -7.61
N PRO A 24 8.73 -18.45 -7.72
CA PRO A 24 9.22 -19.79 -7.37
C PRO A 24 9.17 -20.03 -5.86
N GLN A 25 9.12 -21.30 -5.45
CA GLN A 25 9.26 -21.64 -4.04
C GLN A 25 10.66 -21.28 -3.54
N GLY A 26 10.75 -20.60 -2.40
CA GLY A 26 12.06 -20.24 -1.90
C GLY A 26 12.08 -19.37 -0.65
N ASN A 27 13.30 -18.92 -0.34
CA ASN A 27 13.57 -18.00 0.76
C ASN A 27 13.77 -16.58 0.22
N TYR A 28 12.88 -15.69 0.57
CA TYR A 28 12.83 -14.28 0.20
C TYR A 28 13.30 -13.36 1.35
N GLY A 29 14.06 -13.89 2.29
CA GLY A 29 14.41 -13.18 3.53
C GLY A 29 15.16 -11.85 3.34
N MET A 30 15.83 -11.69 2.20
CA MET A 30 16.56 -10.45 1.86
C MET A 30 15.70 -9.43 1.10
N MET A 31 14.56 -9.84 0.56
CA MET A 31 13.69 -8.97 -0.22
C MET A 31 12.72 -8.22 0.69
N LYS A 32 12.45 -6.97 0.35
CA LYS A 32 11.66 -6.07 1.21
C LYS A 32 10.37 -5.57 0.57
N GLN A 33 10.21 -5.75 -0.73
CA GLN A 33 9.03 -5.29 -1.43
C GLN A 33 8.66 -6.22 -2.58
N PHE A 34 7.38 -6.50 -2.68
CA PHE A 34 6.78 -7.27 -3.77
C PHE A 34 5.63 -6.47 -4.37
N PRO A 35 5.50 -6.49 -5.70
CA PRO A 35 4.39 -5.82 -6.37
C PRO A 35 3.05 -6.54 -6.08
N GLU A 36 1.98 -5.96 -6.56
CA GLU A 36 0.64 -6.53 -6.54
C GLU A 36 0.55 -7.83 -7.36
N TYR A 37 -0.45 -8.66 -7.05
CA TYR A 37 -0.80 -9.90 -7.77
C TYR A 37 0.37 -10.87 -7.92
N CYS A 38 1.17 -11.04 -6.87
CA CYS A 38 2.16 -12.10 -6.78
C CYS A 38 1.53 -13.38 -6.24
N ASN A 39 1.83 -14.50 -6.88
CA ASN A 39 1.43 -15.83 -6.41
C ASN A 39 2.67 -16.59 -5.92
N PHE A 40 2.70 -16.91 -4.64
CA PHE A 40 3.77 -17.63 -3.97
C PHE A 40 3.30 -19.06 -3.62
N PRO A 41 4.02 -20.09 -4.03
CA PRO A 41 3.67 -21.46 -3.68
C PRO A 41 3.94 -21.76 -2.19
N ASP A 42 3.64 -23.00 -1.80
CA ASP A 42 3.76 -23.46 -0.43
C ASP A 42 5.18 -23.35 0.13
N GLY A 43 5.29 -23.13 1.43
CA GLY A 43 6.55 -23.18 2.17
C GLY A 43 7.54 -22.06 1.86
N CYS A 44 7.07 -20.93 1.34
CA CYS A 44 7.91 -19.75 1.16
C CYS A 44 8.28 -19.12 2.50
N ILE A 45 9.45 -18.48 2.55
CA ILE A 45 9.96 -17.79 3.75
C ILE A 45 10.25 -16.34 3.41
N PHE A 46 9.63 -15.42 4.17
CA PHE A 46 9.82 -13.99 4.01
C PHE A 46 10.47 -13.37 5.26
N GLY A 47 11.36 -12.41 5.04
CA GLY A 47 12.05 -11.70 6.10
C GLY A 47 11.18 -10.68 6.83
N ALA A 48 11.73 -10.03 7.84
CA ALA A 48 11.07 -8.95 8.54
C ALA A 48 11.00 -7.67 7.68
N ASN A 49 9.99 -6.81 7.98
CA ASN A 49 9.76 -5.54 7.29
C ASN A 49 9.56 -5.70 5.78
N THR A 50 8.86 -6.74 5.36
CA THR A 50 8.53 -7.00 3.96
C THR A 50 7.15 -6.41 3.65
N ILE A 51 7.04 -5.73 2.51
CA ILE A 51 5.80 -5.11 2.02
C ILE A 51 5.32 -5.89 0.80
N PHE A 52 4.06 -6.27 0.80
CA PHE A 52 3.39 -6.94 -0.30
C PHE A 52 2.28 -6.05 -0.84
N GLY A 53 2.19 -5.95 -2.17
CA GLY A 53 1.10 -5.25 -2.84
C GLY A 53 -0.23 -5.96 -2.67
N GLU A 54 -1.25 -5.39 -3.24
CA GLU A 54 -2.62 -5.90 -3.25
C GLU A 54 -2.74 -7.24 -3.99
N GLY A 55 -3.71 -8.07 -3.59
CA GLY A 55 -4.08 -9.29 -4.31
C GLY A 55 -3.00 -10.37 -4.32
N CYS A 56 -2.00 -10.31 -3.45
CA CYS A 56 -0.99 -11.35 -3.34
C CYS A 56 -1.57 -12.64 -2.75
N SER A 57 -1.15 -13.79 -3.29
CA SER A 57 -1.58 -15.11 -2.84
C SER A 57 -0.40 -15.91 -2.30
N PHE A 58 -0.58 -16.51 -1.15
CA PHE A 58 0.46 -17.28 -0.47
C PHE A 58 -0.02 -18.71 -0.20
N GLY A 59 0.75 -19.68 -0.64
CA GLY A 59 0.48 -21.09 -0.40
C GLY A 59 0.59 -21.47 1.08
N GLU A 60 0.34 -22.74 1.36
CA GLU A 60 0.37 -23.31 2.70
C GLU A 60 1.77 -23.26 3.32
N TRP A 61 1.85 -23.31 4.66
CA TRP A 61 3.11 -23.40 5.41
C TRP A 61 4.07 -22.23 5.16
N THR A 62 3.59 -21.12 4.67
CA THR A 62 4.39 -19.94 4.42
C THR A 62 4.69 -19.20 5.72
N SER A 63 5.93 -18.70 5.87
CA SER A 63 6.38 -18.03 7.09
C SER A 63 6.77 -16.57 6.81
N PHE A 64 6.28 -15.66 7.64
CA PHE A 64 6.53 -14.23 7.55
C PHE A 64 7.28 -13.71 8.77
N GLY A 65 8.28 -12.88 8.54
CA GLY A 65 9.02 -12.19 9.58
C GLY A 65 8.17 -11.14 10.32
N LYS A 66 8.80 -10.42 11.24
CA LYS A 66 8.14 -9.33 11.98
C LYS A 66 7.83 -8.14 11.09
N HIS A 67 6.77 -7.40 11.44
CA HIS A 67 6.42 -6.13 10.82
C HIS A 67 6.25 -6.20 9.28
N CYS A 68 5.72 -7.30 8.79
CA CYS A 68 5.32 -7.40 7.39
C CYS A 68 4.02 -6.65 7.17
N HIS A 69 3.87 -6.03 6.01
CA HIS A 69 2.66 -5.34 5.60
C HIS A 69 2.09 -5.98 4.34
N PHE A 70 0.81 -6.28 4.35
CA PHE A 70 0.08 -6.91 3.26
C PHE A 70 -1.01 -5.98 2.77
N GLY A 71 -1.00 -5.69 1.47
CA GLY A 71 -2.05 -4.92 0.82
C GLY A 71 -3.41 -5.61 0.90
N ALA A 72 -4.43 -4.93 0.42
CA ALA A 72 -5.79 -5.45 0.43
C ALA A 72 -5.93 -6.75 -0.39
N GLU A 73 -6.98 -7.52 -0.13
CA GLU A 73 -7.34 -8.73 -0.88
C GLU A 73 -6.25 -9.83 -0.91
N CYS A 74 -5.29 -9.80 0.00
CA CYS A 74 -4.30 -10.87 0.10
C CYS A 74 -4.92 -12.16 0.63
N THR A 75 -4.49 -13.30 0.07
CA THR A 75 -4.96 -14.62 0.49
C THR A 75 -3.83 -15.48 1.05
N PHE A 76 -4.10 -16.19 2.13
CA PHE A 76 -3.13 -17.02 2.83
C PHE A 76 -3.66 -18.45 2.97
N GLY A 77 -2.87 -19.42 2.51
CA GLY A 77 -3.19 -20.84 2.64
C GLY A 77 -3.24 -21.30 4.09
N VAL A 78 -3.30 -22.63 4.26
CA VAL A 78 -3.38 -23.28 5.57
C VAL A 78 -2.03 -23.21 6.30
N SER A 79 -2.06 -23.08 7.62
CA SER A 79 -0.88 -23.17 8.49
C SER A 79 0.24 -22.16 8.19
N CYS A 80 -0.08 -21.00 7.69
CA CYS A 80 0.87 -19.90 7.60
C CYS A 80 1.23 -19.35 8.97
N ALA A 81 2.47 -18.87 9.13
CA ALA A 81 2.98 -18.32 10.38
C ALA A 81 3.37 -16.85 10.22
N PHE A 82 2.79 -15.99 11.04
CA PHE A 82 3.05 -14.55 11.06
C PHE A 82 3.70 -14.15 12.37
N ASN A 83 4.85 -13.51 12.29
CA ASN A 83 5.50 -12.97 13.47
C ASN A 83 4.89 -11.63 13.89
N GLU A 84 5.35 -11.11 15.03
CA GLU A 84 4.84 -9.90 15.67
C GLU A 84 4.82 -8.67 14.75
N GLY A 85 3.78 -7.85 14.88
CA GLY A 85 3.68 -6.55 14.23
C GLY A 85 3.24 -6.59 12.77
N CYS A 86 2.71 -7.71 12.28
CA CYS A 86 2.18 -7.77 10.92
C CYS A 86 0.92 -6.92 10.78
N VAL A 87 0.79 -6.27 9.63
CA VAL A 87 -0.35 -5.42 9.26
C VAL A 87 -0.98 -5.99 8.00
N PHE A 88 -2.28 -6.14 8.02
CA PHE A 88 -3.09 -6.63 6.91
C PHE A 88 -4.13 -5.57 6.57
N ASP A 89 -4.16 -5.15 5.33
CA ASP A 89 -5.18 -4.24 4.86
C ASP A 89 -6.55 -4.95 4.74
N GLU A 90 -7.54 -4.29 4.21
CA GLU A 90 -8.91 -4.78 4.13
C GLU A 90 -9.04 -6.03 3.23
N TRP A 91 -10.07 -6.85 3.54
CA TRP A 91 -10.50 -8.01 2.76
C TRP A 91 -9.47 -9.13 2.59
N CYS A 92 -8.49 -9.21 3.48
CA CYS A 92 -7.57 -10.34 3.50
C CYS A 92 -8.30 -11.63 3.95
N HIS A 93 -7.94 -12.74 3.33
CA HIS A 93 -8.52 -14.05 3.61
C HIS A 93 -7.46 -15.03 4.15
N PHE A 94 -7.73 -15.63 5.29
CA PHE A 94 -6.83 -16.55 5.99
C PHE A 94 -7.45 -17.95 6.01
N GLY A 95 -6.78 -18.94 5.41
CA GLY A 95 -7.15 -20.34 5.50
C GLY A 95 -7.06 -20.87 6.93
N GLU A 96 -7.25 -22.18 7.10
CA GLU A 96 -7.26 -22.80 8.41
C GLU A 96 -5.89 -22.76 9.13
N LYS A 97 -5.92 -22.82 10.45
CA LYS A 97 -4.77 -23.06 11.33
C LYS A 97 -3.64 -22.04 11.18
N ASN A 98 -3.92 -20.85 10.71
CA ASN A 98 -2.93 -19.79 10.65
C ASN A 98 -2.54 -19.33 12.07
N ARG A 99 -1.24 -19.11 12.27
CA ARG A 99 -0.65 -18.75 13.57
C ARG A 99 -0.11 -17.33 13.55
N PHE A 100 -0.62 -16.50 14.45
CA PHE A 100 -0.14 -15.14 14.65
C PHE A 100 0.62 -15.06 15.98
N VAL A 101 1.88 -14.65 15.96
CA VAL A 101 2.73 -14.51 17.13
C VAL A 101 2.81 -13.04 17.50
N GLY A 102 2.31 -12.69 18.70
CA GLY A 102 2.25 -11.31 19.16
C GLY A 102 1.12 -10.51 18.52
N ARG A 103 1.27 -9.19 18.51
CA ARG A 103 0.24 -8.28 18.01
C ARG A 103 0.27 -8.21 16.49
N SER A 104 -0.89 -8.35 15.86
CA SER A 104 -1.10 -8.12 14.43
C SER A 104 -2.31 -7.22 14.23
N TYR A 105 -2.32 -6.45 13.17
CA TYR A 105 -3.37 -5.48 12.85
C TYR A 105 -4.10 -5.91 11.58
N PHE A 106 -5.43 -5.87 11.62
CA PHE A 106 -6.27 -6.33 10.52
C PHE A 106 -7.22 -5.21 10.08
N GLY A 107 -7.26 -4.96 8.78
CA GLY A 107 -8.20 -4.07 8.14
C GLY A 107 -9.64 -4.58 8.22
N ALA A 108 -10.57 -3.84 7.64
CA ALA A 108 -11.97 -4.23 7.61
C ALA A 108 -12.18 -5.50 6.78
N ASP A 109 -13.22 -6.26 7.12
CA ASP A 109 -13.70 -7.41 6.34
C ASP A 109 -12.68 -8.54 6.11
N CYS A 110 -11.61 -8.61 6.93
CA CYS A 110 -10.71 -9.76 6.95
C CYS A 110 -11.45 -11.03 7.40
N LYS A 111 -11.27 -12.14 6.68
CA LYS A 111 -11.93 -13.42 6.95
C LYS A 111 -10.93 -14.46 7.45
N PHE A 112 -11.34 -15.23 8.44
CA PHE A 112 -10.53 -16.29 9.06
C PHE A 112 -11.29 -17.61 9.03
N GLU A 113 -10.66 -18.66 8.52
CA GLU A 113 -11.18 -20.01 8.63
C GLU A 113 -10.83 -20.64 10.00
N HIS A 114 -11.38 -21.84 10.25
CA HIS A 114 -11.33 -22.48 11.56
C HIS A 114 -9.90 -22.79 12.02
N GLY A 115 -9.67 -22.66 13.33
CA GLY A 115 -8.41 -23.06 13.98
C GLY A 115 -7.27 -22.06 13.86
N SER A 116 -7.51 -20.87 13.31
CA SER A 116 -6.51 -19.80 13.32
C SER A 116 -6.35 -19.26 14.75
N SER A 117 -5.13 -19.33 15.29
CA SER A 117 -4.84 -18.83 16.64
C SER A 117 -4.37 -17.38 16.58
N THR A 118 -5.20 -16.51 17.13
CA THR A 118 -4.86 -15.09 17.27
C THR A 118 -4.53 -14.82 18.73
N SER A 119 -3.31 -14.47 19.00
CA SER A 119 -2.91 -14.11 20.37
C SER A 119 -3.50 -12.78 20.83
N VAL A 120 -3.75 -11.86 19.94
CA VAL A 120 -4.48 -10.61 20.21
C VAL A 120 -4.99 -10.01 18.90
N PHE A 121 -6.29 -9.95 18.70
CA PHE A 121 -6.89 -9.02 17.75
C PHE A 121 -6.86 -7.62 18.39
N ILE A 122 -5.98 -6.78 17.91
CA ILE A 122 -6.16 -5.36 18.11
C ILE A 122 -6.95 -4.90 16.88
N LYS A 123 -8.19 -4.47 17.13
CA LYS A 123 -8.92 -3.66 16.15
C LYS A 123 -7.92 -2.65 15.58
N PRO A 124 -7.77 -2.52 14.26
CA PRO A 124 -6.86 -1.55 13.69
C PRO A 124 -7.06 -0.23 14.42
N PRO A 125 -6.01 0.56 14.67
CA PRO A 125 -6.21 1.91 15.15
C PRO A 125 -7.31 2.47 14.26
N LYS A 126 -8.41 2.94 14.87
CA LYS A 126 -9.56 3.53 14.16
C LYS A 126 -8.97 4.29 12.98
N PRO A 127 -9.29 3.94 11.72
CA PRO A 127 -8.65 4.59 10.60
C PRO A 127 -8.70 6.06 10.93
N GLU A 128 -7.55 6.70 10.93
CA GLU A 128 -7.50 8.16 11.08
C GLU A 128 -8.62 8.65 10.19
N PRO A 129 -9.57 9.44 10.70
CA PRO A 129 -10.81 9.73 9.98
C PRO A 129 -10.37 10.01 8.56
N LYS A 130 -10.76 9.12 7.63
CA LYS A 130 -10.38 9.23 6.20
C LYS A 130 -10.56 10.69 5.93
N PRO A 131 -9.54 11.45 5.53
CA PRO A 131 -9.62 12.89 5.49
C PRO A 131 -10.98 13.17 4.89
N SER A 132 -11.86 13.68 5.71
CA SER A 132 -13.32 13.76 5.53
C SER A 132 -13.54 14.06 4.08
N LYS A 133 -14.21 13.20 3.26
CA LYS A 133 -14.52 13.40 1.83
C LYS A 133 -14.06 14.76 1.30
N LYS A 134 -12.78 15.05 1.52
CA LYS A 134 -12.10 16.17 0.98
C LYS A 134 -11.47 15.64 -0.27
N SER A 135 -12.21 15.90 -1.30
CA SER A 135 -11.73 15.92 -2.65
C SER A 135 -11.25 14.54 -3.18
N GLN A 136 -12.11 13.85 -3.91
CA GLN A 136 -11.70 13.51 -5.28
C GLN A 136 -10.69 14.57 -5.69
N PRO A 137 -9.53 14.23 -6.31
CA PRO A 137 -8.65 15.28 -6.80
C PRO A 137 -9.54 16.25 -7.54
N HIS A 138 -9.80 17.44 -6.94
CA HIS A 138 -10.56 18.43 -7.62
C HIS A 138 -9.79 18.65 -8.90
N MET A 139 -10.38 18.27 -10.01
CA MET A 139 -9.83 18.64 -11.30
C MET A 139 -9.99 20.14 -11.38
N PHE A 140 -8.98 20.84 -10.91
CA PHE A 140 -8.93 22.30 -11.06
C PHE A 140 -9.02 22.63 -12.54
N LEU A 141 -9.92 23.55 -12.88
CA LEU A 141 -10.05 24.05 -14.22
C LEU A 141 -9.24 25.34 -14.35
N VAL A 142 -8.74 25.59 -15.53
CA VAL A 142 -8.09 26.87 -15.84
C VAL A 142 -9.06 28.01 -15.53
N GLY A 143 -8.64 28.96 -14.71
CA GLY A 143 -9.47 30.06 -14.24
C GLY A 143 -10.03 29.88 -12.83
N ASP A 144 -9.93 28.70 -12.23
CA ASP A 144 -10.37 28.49 -10.86
C ASP A 144 -9.53 29.33 -9.90
N LYS A 145 -10.22 29.95 -8.93
CA LYS A 145 -9.56 30.62 -7.81
C LYS A 145 -9.27 29.58 -6.73
N VAL A 146 -8.06 29.61 -6.20
CA VAL A 146 -7.60 28.64 -5.21
C VAL A 146 -6.96 29.32 -4.02
N ARG A 147 -6.87 28.63 -2.90
CA ARG A 147 -6.03 29.02 -1.77
C ARG A 147 -5.18 27.84 -1.31
N PHE A 148 -4.08 28.13 -0.65
CA PHE A 148 -3.26 27.10 -0.02
C PHE A 148 -3.94 26.59 1.26
N ASN A 149 -4.07 25.28 1.39
CA ASN A 149 -4.78 24.62 2.52
C ASN A 149 -3.93 24.43 3.78
N GLY A 150 -2.70 24.97 3.79
CA GLY A 150 -1.78 24.90 4.93
C GLY A 150 -0.92 23.65 4.97
N ASN A 151 -1.08 22.71 4.05
CA ASN A 151 -0.27 21.48 3.98
C ASN A 151 1.13 21.73 3.36
N TRP A 152 1.38 22.94 2.86
CA TRP A 152 2.62 23.32 2.18
C TRP A 152 3.20 24.62 2.73
N ASN A 153 4.53 24.72 2.71
CA ASN A 153 5.20 25.98 2.92
C ASN A 153 4.90 26.93 1.75
N VAL A 154 3.94 27.80 1.96
CA VAL A 154 3.55 28.80 0.95
C VAL A 154 4.70 29.78 0.77
N PRO A 155 5.23 29.97 -0.46
CA PRO A 155 6.23 30.99 -0.73
C PRO A 155 5.76 32.36 -0.22
N PRO A 156 6.65 33.16 0.36
CA PRO A 156 6.28 34.48 0.94
C PRO A 156 5.51 35.38 -0.05
N GLU A 157 5.81 35.24 -1.33
CA GLU A 157 5.21 36.01 -2.42
C GLU A 157 3.74 35.64 -2.68
N LEU A 158 3.31 34.45 -2.26
CA LEU A 158 1.94 33.93 -2.44
C LEU A 158 1.09 34.08 -1.17
N GLN A 159 1.66 34.55 -0.07
CA GLN A 159 0.93 34.73 1.18
C GLN A 159 -0.08 35.87 1.06
N GLY A 160 -1.36 35.59 1.37
CA GLY A 160 -2.43 36.57 1.31
C GLY A 160 -2.97 36.88 -0.09
N ILE A 161 -2.51 36.17 -1.12
CA ILE A 161 -3.01 36.30 -2.49
C ILE A 161 -4.01 35.17 -2.77
N THR A 162 -4.96 35.41 -3.68
CA THR A 162 -5.87 34.39 -4.23
C THR A 162 -5.37 33.98 -5.62
N PRO A 163 -4.54 32.94 -5.73
CA PRO A 163 -4.04 32.50 -7.02
C PRO A 163 -5.16 31.98 -7.93
N VAL A 164 -4.93 32.08 -9.24
CA VAL A 164 -5.81 31.53 -10.27
C VAL A 164 -5.08 30.42 -11.03
N VAL A 165 -5.74 29.30 -11.25
CA VAL A 165 -5.17 28.16 -11.97
C VAL A 165 -4.94 28.51 -13.43
N ALA A 166 -3.72 28.33 -13.91
CA ALA A 166 -3.28 28.69 -15.26
C ALA A 166 -3.20 27.49 -16.22
N SER A 167 -3.08 26.26 -15.69
CA SER A 167 -2.97 25.04 -16.51
C SER A 167 -3.99 23.99 -16.10
N ALA A 168 -4.37 23.11 -17.01
CA ALA A 168 -5.04 21.86 -16.64
C ALA A 168 -4.11 21.01 -15.75
N PRO A 169 -4.64 20.20 -14.83
CA PRO A 169 -3.82 19.32 -13.99
C PRO A 169 -2.95 18.37 -14.84
N TYR A 170 -1.71 18.19 -14.44
CA TYR A 170 -0.74 17.30 -15.07
C TYR A 170 0.09 16.55 -14.06
N LEU A 171 0.67 15.42 -14.45
CA LEU A 171 1.48 14.57 -13.58
C LEU A 171 2.94 15.02 -13.61
N LEU A 172 3.50 15.35 -12.44
CA LEU A 172 4.91 15.68 -12.27
C LEU A 172 5.48 14.91 -11.07
N CYS A 173 6.49 14.08 -11.29
CA CYS A 173 7.15 13.28 -10.25
C CYS A 173 6.18 12.46 -9.38
N GLY A 174 5.10 11.93 -9.97
CA GLY A 174 4.10 11.14 -9.25
C GLY A 174 3.03 11.97 -8.51
N MET A 175 3.06 13.28 -8.60
CA MET A 175 2.06 14.19 -8.03
C MET A 175 1.23 14.85 -9.14
N ILE A 176 -0.06 15.07 -8.90
CA ILE A 176 -0.90 15.87 -9.79
C ILE A 176 -0.69 17.34 -9.43
N CYS A 177 -0.24 18.12 -10.41
CA CYS A 177 0.13 19.52 -10.24
C CYS A 177 -0.66 20.44 -11.19
N VAL A 178 -0.74 21.71 -10.85
CA VAL A 178 -1.23 22.80 -11.71
C VAL A 178 -0.24 23.96 -11.66
N ASP A 179 -0.25 24.79 -12.70
CA ASP A 179 0.44 26.08 -12.69
C ASP A 179 -0.51 27.19 -12.24
N LEU A 180 0.01 28.25 -11.63
CA LEU A 180 -0.75 29.39 -11.18
C LEU A 180 -0.42 30.62 -12.04
N GLN A 181 -1.41 31.47 -12.35
CA GLN A 181 -1.23 32.64 -13.20
C GLN A 181 -0.24 33.63 -12.60
N GLY A 182 0.75 34.02 -13.40
CA GLY A 182 1.77 34.98 -13.01
C GLY A 182 2.89 34.44 -12.11
N TRP A 183 2.92 33.13 -11.91
CA TRP A 183 3.92 32.48 -11.05
C TRP A 183 4.67 31.38 -11.79
N THR A 184 5.94 31.26 -11.53
CA THR A 184 6.79 30.20 -12.10
C THR A 184 6.85 29.02 -11.13
N GLY A 185 6.49 27.82 -11.59
CA GLY A 185 6.53 26.58 -10.83
C GLY A 185 5.22 25.81 -10.90
N SER A 186 5.32 24.54 -10.53
CA SER A 186 4.21 23.59 -10.52
C SER A 186 3.77 23.39 -9.07
N TYR A 187 2.50 23.50 -8.82
CA TYR A 187 1.92 23.41 -7.48
C TYR A 187 1.08 22.14 -7.34
N PRO A 188 1.39 21.26 -6.38
CA PRO A 188 0.61 20.05 -6.15
C PRO A 188 -0.84 20.38 -5.78
N CYS A 189 -1.77 19.62 -6.39
CA CYS A 189 -3.21 19.86 -6.19
C CYS A 189 -3.68 19.54 -4.77
N ASP A 190 -2.98 18.66 -4.04
CA ASP A 190 -3.28 18.34 -2.64
C ASP A 190 -2.98 19.48 -1.64
N GLY A 191 -2.17 20.45 -2.06
CA GLY A 191 -1.87 21.67 -1.30
C GLY A 191 -2.85 22.81 -1.54
N LEU A 192 -3.82 22.66 -2.44
CA LEU A 192 -4.74 23.69 -2.89
C LEU A 192 -6.19 23.30 -2.58
N GLU A 193 -7.04 24.31 -2.35
CA GLU A 193 -8.49 24.14 -2.31
C GLU A 193 -9.17 25.24 -3.13
N GLN A 194 -10.26 24.88 -3.81
CA GLN A 194 -11.07 25.82 -4.60
C GLN A 194 -11.86 26.74 -3.68
N ILE A 195 -11.97 28.01 -4.06
CA ILE A 195 -12.70 29.04 -3.32
C ILE A 195 -13.98 29.40 -4.07
#